data_0eab2f63f4f294e1ba07fad82a119a1c
#
_entry.id   0eab2f63f4f294e1ba07fad82a119a1c
#
_cell.length_a   1.000
_cell.length_b   1.000
_cell.length_c   1.000
_cell.angle_alpha   90.00
_cell.angle_beta   90.00
_cell.angle_gamma   90.00
#
_symmetry.space_group_name_H-M   'P 1'
#
loop_
_entity.id
_entity.type
_entity.pdbx_description
1 polymer ?
#
loop_
_entity_poly.entity_id
_entity_poly.type
_entity_poly.pdbx_seq_one_letter_code
_entity_poly.pdbx_strand_id
1 'polypeptide(L)'
;MSDTVPLQIDVDTLRTLRQSGADVALLDVREPWEFDLCAIEGSSSIPLATLPQRAGELPKDRQIVVICHHGGRSAQATAWLRHNGYDKATNLMGGVDAWARRIDPTMKVY
;
A
#
# COMPACT_ATOMS: atom_id res chain seq x y z
N MET A 1 9.69 -14.51 19.85
CA MET A 1 9.71 -14.35 18.38
C MET A 1 8.72 -13.28 17.97
N SER A 2 9.19 -12.30 17.28
CA SER A 2 8.34 -11.20 16.89
C SER A 2 7.85 -11.38 15.45
N ASP A 3 6.54 -11.26 15.26
CA ASP A 3 5.94 -11.18 13.94
C ASP A 3 5.59 -9.75 13.61
N THR A 4 6.30 -8.80 14.23
CA THR A 4 6.01 -7.39 14.05
C THR A 4 6.27 -6.95 12.61
N VAL A 5 5.23 -6.40 12.01
CA VAL A 5 5.31 -5.80 10.69
C VAL A 5 5.65 -4.31 10.88
N PRO A 6 6.64 -3.78 10.16
CA PRO A 6 6.99 -2.36 10.30
C PRO A 6 5.81 -1.45 9.95
N LEU A 7 5.74 -0.31 10.62
CA LEU A 7 4.69 0.67 10.34
C LEU A 7 4.81 1.23 8.91
N GLN A 8 6.03 1.31 8.40
CA GLN A 8 6.26 1.77 7.03
C GLN A 8 7.49 1.11 6.43
N ILE A 9 7.49 0.99 5.11
CA ILE A 9 8.60 0.46 4.33
C ILE A 9 8.83 1.36 3.11
N ASP A 10 10.01 1.28 2.52
CA ASP A 10 10.29 1.99 1.27
C ASP A 10 10.03 1.09 0.06
N VAL A 11 10.16 1.68 -1.14
CA VAL A 11 9.88 0.94 -2.36
C VAL A 11 10.90 -0.17 -2.64
N ASP A 12 12.14 0.00 -2.21
CA ASP A 12 13.14 -1.05 -2.38
C ASP A 12 12.78 -2.28 -1.54
N THR A 13 12.28 -2.07 -0.32
CA THR A 13 11.81 -3.15 0.54
C THR A 13 10.62 -3.88 -0.08
N LEU A 14 9.66 -3.12 -0.63
CA LEU A 14 8.52 -3.74 -1.29
C LEU A 14 8.96 -4.57 -2.49
N ARG A 15 9.88 -4.06 -3.31
CA ARG A 15 10.42 -4.82 -4.43
C ARG A 15 11.01 -6.14 -3.95
N THR A 16 11.81 -6.11 -2.89
CA THR A 16 12.42 -7.32 -2.32
C THR A 16 11.36 -8.31 -1.87
N LEU A 17 10.32 -7.84 -1.17
CA LEU A 17 9.23 -8.70 -0.74
C LEU A 17 8.54 -9.38 -1.93
N ARG A 18 8.27 -8.63 -3.00
CA ARG A 18 7.62 -9.18 -4.18
C ARG A 18 8.52 -10.20 -4.89
N GLN A 19 9.81 -9.92 -4.99
CA GLN A 19 10.77 -10.82 -5.62
C GLN A 19 10.95 -12.13 -4.84
N SER A 20 10.81 -12.08 -3.52
CA SER A 20 10.94 -13.27 -2.67
C SER A 20 9.67 -14.10 -2.62
N GLY A 21 8.58 -13.64 -3.25
CA GLY A 21 7.30 -14.34 -3.22
C GLY A 21 6.55 -14.17 -1.90
N ALA A 22 6.88 -13.17 -1.11
CA ALA A 22 6.17 -12.90 0.15
C ALA A 22 4.69 -12.64 -0.11
N ASP A 23 3.83 -13.15 0.77
CA ASP A 23 2.38 -13.00 0.64
C ASP A 23 1.93 -11.68 1.22
N VAL A 24 1.98 -10.64 0.40
CA VAL A 24 1.54 -9.29 0.78
C VAL A 24 0.37 -8.85 -0.09
N ALA A 25 -0.60 -8.19 0.53
CA ALA A 25 -1.69 -7.54 -0.19
C ALA A 25 -1.29 -6.09 -0.46
N LEU A 26 -1.61 -5.57 -1.64
CA LEU A 26 -1.35 -4.17 -1.99
C LEU A 26 -2.68 -3.42 -2.02
N LEU A 27 -2.79 -2.38 -1.22
CA LEU A 27 -4.01 -1.57 -1.11
C LEU A 27 -3.71 -0.14 -1.54
N ASP A 28 -4.30 0.28 -2.64
CA ASP A 28 -4.17 1.65 -3.16
C ASP A 28 -5.36 2.47 -2.69
N VAL A 29 -5.10 3.52 -1.93
CA VAL A 29 -6.16 4.36 -1.34
C VAL A 29 -6.33 5.70 -2.06
N ARG A 30 -5.76 5.82 -3.27
CA ARG A 30 -5.92 7.01 -4.10
C ARG A 30 -7.32 7.07 -4.73
N GLU A 31 -7.61 8.18 -5.41
CA GLU A 31 -8.83 8.32 -6.15
C GLU A 31 -8.85 7.41 -7.39
N PRO A 32 -10.03 7.03 -7.89
CA PRO A 32 -10.10 6.14 -9.06
C PRO A 32 -9.36 6.65 -10.28
N TRP A 33 -9.39 7.96 -10.55
CA TRP A 33 -8.68 8.51 -11.71
C TRP A 33 -7.17 8.36 -11.60
N GLU A 34 -6.65 8.44 -10.37
CA GLU A 34 -5.21 8.21 -10.13
C GLU A 34 -4.84 6.77 -10.40
N PHE A 35 -5.66 5.85 -9.92
CA PHE A 35 -5.45 4.41 -10.11
C PHE A 35 -5.49 4.04 -11.59
N ASP A 36 -6.41 4.66 -12.34
CA ASP A 36 -6.51 4.42 -13.78
C ASP A 36 -5.31 4.97 -14.54
N LEU A 37 -4.71 6.05 -14.04
CA LEU A 37 -3.55 6.67 -14.67
C LEU A 37 -2.31 5.79 -14.54
N CYS A 38 -2.06 5.25 -13.36
CA CYS A 38 -0.95 4.33 -13.09
C CYS A 38 -1.19 3.63 -11.77
N ALA A 39 -0.73 2.38 -11.64
CA ALA A 39 -0.84 1.63 -10.40
C ALA A 39 0.23 0.56 -10.36
N ILE A 40 0.62 0.16 -9.16
CA ILE A 40 1.52 -0.98 -8.97
C ILE A 40 0.70 -2.24 -9.28
N GLU A 41 1.22 -3.11 -10.13
CA GLU A 41 0.52 -4.32 -10.54
C GLU A 41 0.13 -5.18 -9.34
N GLY A 42 -1.11 -5.64 -9.33
CA GLY A 42 -1.64 -6.47 -8.26
C GLY A 42 -2.31 -5.69 -7.13
N SER A 43 -2.35 -4.36 -7.23
CA SER A 43 -3.00 -3.54 -6.21
C SER A 43 -4.52 -3.61 -6.33
N SER A 44 -5.20 -3.56 -5.17
CA SER A 44 -6.64 -3.36 -5.09
C SER A 44 -6.90 -1.88 -4.80
N SER A 45 -7.94 -1.32 -5.42
CA SER A 45 -8.28 0.10 -5.25
C SER A 45 -9.46 0.24 -4.29
N ILE A 46 -9.22 0.89 -3.15
CA ILE A 46 -10.26 1.28 -2.21
C ILE A 46 -9.93 2.73 -1.80
N PRO A 47 -10.59 3.73 -2.40
CA PRO A 47 -10.31 5.13 -2.06
C PRO A 47 -10.43 5.40 -0.56
N LEU A 48 -9.56 6.25 -0.04
CA LEU A 48 -9.48 6.54 1.40
C LEU A 48 -10.84 6.87 2.00
N ALA A 49 -11.65 7.67 1.29
CA ALA A 49 -12.97 8.09 1.79
C ALA A 49 -13.94 6.90 1.98
N THR A 50 -13.77 5.82 1.24
CA THR A 50 -14.65 4.65 1.32
C THR A 50 -14.05 3.51 2.15
N LEU A 51 -12.82 3.67 2.63
CA LEU A 51 -12.12 2.62 3.35
C LEU A 51 -12.90 2.12 4.58
N PRO A 52 -13.49 2.99 5.42
CA PRO A 52 -14.22 2.50 6.59
C PRO A 52 -15.35 1.53 6.26
N GLN A 53 -16.07 1.75 5.14
CA GLN A 53 -17.17 0.89 4.73
C GLN A 53 -16.70 -0.40 4.06
N ARG A 54 -15.47 -0.40 3.50
CA ARG A 54 -14.98 -1.51 2.68
C ARG A 54 -13.84 -2.29 3.30
N ALA A 55 -13.38 -1.91 4.50
CA ALA A 55 -12.24 -2.57 5.14
C ALA A 55 -12.47 -4.06 5.34
N GLY A 56 -13.72 -4.49 5.49
CA GLY A 56 -14.03 -5.91 5.63
C GLY A 56 -13.62 -6.78 4.43
N GLU A 57 -13.33 -6.16 3.29
CA GLU A 57 -12.81 -6.87 2.11
C GLU A 57 -11.32 -7.23 2.25
N LEU A 58 -10.64 -6.68 3.25
CA LEU A 58 -9.19 -6.84 3.40
C LEU A 58 -8.84 -8.00 4.34
N PRO A 59 -7.72 -8.70 4.07
CA PRO A 59 -7.26 -9.76 4.95
C PRO A 59 -6.66 -9.19 6.23
N LYS A 60 -6.87 -9.87 7.35
CA LYS A 60 -6.26 -9.51 8.63
C LYS A 60 -5.03 -10.35 8.96
N ASP A 61 -4.83 -11.43 8.22
CA ASP A 61 -3.83 -12.46 8.53
C ASP A 61 -2.53 -12.30 7.75
N ARG A 62 -2.44 -11.31 6.87
CA ARG A 62 -1.21 -11.07 6.11
C ARG A 62 -0.92 -9.59 6.00
N GLN A 63 0.31 -9.27 5.62
CA GLN A 63 0.76 -7.90 5.50
C GLN A 63 -0.01 -7.18 4.41
N ILE A 64 -0.47 -5.96 4.72
CA ILE A 64 -1.14 -5.09 3.76
C ILE A 64 -0.23 -3.88 3.56
N VAL A 65 0.28 -3.70 2.35
CA VAL A 65 1.09 -2.53 2.00
C VAL A 65 0.14 -1.48 1.43
N VAL A 66 0.02 -0.35 2.12
CA VAL A 66 -0.93 0.71 1.79
C VAL A 66 -0.23 1.78 0.97
N ILE A 67 -0.82 2.12 -0.16
CA ILE A 67 -0.18 2.91 -1.23
C ILE A 67 -1.01 4.15 -1.54
N CYS A 68 -0.34 5.30 -1.69
CA CYS A 68 -0.95 6.49 -2.28
C CYS A 68 0.07 7.15 -3.22
N HIS A 69 -0.10 8.46 -3.51
CA HIS A 69 0.81 9.15 -4.44
C HIS A 69 2.22 9.28 -3.86
N HIS A 70 2.34 9.86 -2.65
CA HIS A 70 3.63 10.13 -2.00
C HIS A 70 3.77 9.53 -0.60
N GLY A 71 2.72 8.95 -0.04
CA GLY A 71 2.78 8.32 1.28
C GLY A 71 1.98 8.98 2.39
N GLY A 72 1.34 10.13 2.14
CA GLY A 72 0.58 10.85 3.17
C GLY A 72 -0.80 10.26 3.45
N ARG A 73 -1.61 10.09 2.40
CA ARG A 73 -2.95 9.48 2.54
C ARG A 73 -2.83 8.03 3.01
N SER A 74 -1.82 7.32 2.51
CA SER A 74 -1.60 5.93 2.90
C SER A 74 -1.11 5.82 4.35
N ALA A 75 -0.35 6.79 4.86
CA ALA A 75 0.03 6.81 6.26
C ALA A 75 -1.22 6.94 7.16
N GLN A 76 -2.15 7.81 6.76
CA GLN A 76 -3.42 7.99 7.47
C GLN A 76 -4.23 6.68 7.43
N ALA A 77 -4.35 6.06 6.27
CA ALA A 77 -5.07 4.80 6.12
C ALA A 77 -4.43 3.68 6.94
N THR A 78 -3.10 3.61 6.96
CA THR A 78 -2.38 2.60 7.75
C THR A 78 -2.69 2.75 9.23
N ALA A 79 -2.66 3.97 9.75
CA ALA A 79 -2.98 4.23 11.15
C ALA A 79 -4.42 3.81 11.48
N TRP A 80 -5.37 4.16 10.61
CA TRP A 80 -6.75 3.76 10.79
C TRP A 80 -6.93 2.24 10.78
N LEU A 81 -6.29 1.57 9.83
CA LEU A 81 -6.35 0.11 9.73
C LEU A 81 -5.81 -0.56 10.98
N ARG A 82 -4.66 -0.13 11.45
CA ARG A 82 -4.07 -0.71 12.68
C ARG A 82 -4.96 -0.50 13.90
N HIS A 83 -5.58 0.66 13.98
CA HIS A 83 -6.52 0.94 15.07
C HIS A 83 -7.76 0.05 15.00
N ASN A 84 -8.10 -0.47 13.83
CA ASN A 84 -9.27 -1.29 13.59
C ASN A 84 -8.95 -2.78 13.39
N GLY A 85 -7.83 -3.24 13.93
CA GLY A 85 -7.52 -4.66 14.00
C GLY A 85 -6.68 -5.22 12.86
N TYR A 86 -6.23 -4.36 11.94
CA TYR A 86 -5.34 -4.77 10.84
C TYR A 86 -3.89 -4.51 11.26
N ASP A 87 -3.39 -5.36 12.13
CA ASP A 87 -2.08 -5.15 12.78
C ASP A 87 -0.89 -5.24 11.82
N LYS A 88 -1.11 -5.77 10.63
CA LYS A 88 -0.06 -5.94 9.62
C LYS A 88 -0.14 -4.92 8.50
N ALA A 89 -0.89 -3.83 8.69
CA ALA A 89 -0.91 -2.73 7.73
C ALA A 89 0.40 -1.95 7.78
N THR A 90 0.94 -1.62 6.62
CA THR A 90 2.24 -0.97 6.46
C THR A 90 2.11 0.14 5.43
N ASN A 91 2.60 1.34 5.76
CA ASN A 91 2.61 2.45 4.79
C ASN A 91 3.77 2.30 3.82
N LEU A 92 3.52 2.49 2.52
CA LEU A 92 4.59 2.56 1.52
C LEU A 92 5.08 4.00 1.42
N MET A 93 6.26 4.27 2.00
CA MET A 93 6.88 5.59 1.91
C MET A 93 7.20 5.93 0.45
N GLY A 94 6.86 7.14 0.06
CA GLY A 94 7.10 7.61 -1.31
C GLY A 94 6.03 7.19 -2.31
N GLY A 95 5.21 6.20 -1.98
CA GLY A 95 4.06 5.79 -2.80
C GLY A 95 4.39 5.41 -4.22
N VAL A 96 3.40 5.58 -5.12
CA VAL A 96 3.61 5.26 -6.54
C VAL A 96 4.64 6.18 -7.19
N ASP A 97 4.82 7.39 -6.68
CA ASP A 97 5.83 8.30 -7.22
C ASP A 97 7.24 7.71 -7.07
N ALA A 98 7.59 7.29 -5.86
CA ALA A 98 8.89 6.66 -5.63
C ALA A 98 9.02 5.34 -6.39
N TRP A 99 7.93 4.56 -6.46
CA TRP A 99 7.94 3.31 -7.23
C TRP A 99 8.27 3.56 -8.70
N ALA A 100 7.61 4.55 -9.32
CA ALA A 100 7.87 4.88 -10.71
C ALA A 100 9.29 5.36 -10.95
N ARG A 101 9.83 6.18 -10.04
CA ARG A 101 11.16 6.77 -10.23
C ARG A 101 12.29 5.80 -9.94
N ARG A 102 12.12 4.90 -9.00
CA ARG A 102 13.20 4.00 -8.54
C ARG A 102 13.07 2.57 -9.01
N ILE A 103 11.85 2.08 -9.22
CA ILE A 103 11.61 0.65 -9.50
C ILE A 103 11.12 0.43 -10.92
N ASP A 104 10.10 1.16 -11.34
CA ASP A 104 9.46 0.95 -12.65
C ASP A 104 9.41 2.24 -13.45
N PRO A 105 10.48 2.55 -14.23
CA PRO A 105 10.53 3.79 -15.00
C PRO A 105 9.51 3.84 -16.15
N THR A 106 8.81 2.76 -16.45
CA THR A 106 7.76 2.77 -17.46
C THR A 106 6.43 3.29 -16.91
N MET A 107 6.30 3.37 -15.58
CA MET A 107 5.09 3.88 -14.95
C MET A 107 5.01 5.40 -15.09
N LYS A 108 3.81 5.91 -15.36
CA LYS A 108 3.60 7.36 -15.44
C LYS A 108 3.82 8.02 -14.07
N VAL A 109 4.38 9.21 -14.09
CA VAL A 109 4.46 10.09 -12.92
C VAL A 109 3.49 11.24 -13.10
N TYR A 110 3.00 11.80 -11.97
CA TYR A 110 2.04 12.90 -12.04
C TYR A 110 2.09 13.81 -10.83
#